data_48401ca6d6346dcd7575055371eaac53
#
_entry.id   48401ca6d6346dcd7575055371eaac53
#
_cell.length_a   1.000
_cell.length_b   1.000
_cell.length_c   1.000
_cell.angle_alpha   90.00
_cell.angle_beta   90.00
_cell.angle_gamma   90.00
#
_symmetry.space_group_name_H-M   'P 1'
#
loop_
_entity.id
_entity.type
_entity.pdbx_description
1 polymer ?
#
loop_
_entity_poly.entity_id
_entity_poly.type
_entity_poly.pdbx_seq_one_letter_code
_entity_poly.pdbx_strand_id
1 'polypeptide(L)'
;MKTLSLLLTLASLSLFAADAPKVAPAEKVAVKAKAKTKAPNPAMAPIVDVAGLPRVMLIGDSISIGYTLPVRQELAGKANVHRIPANGGATKGGTANLAKWLGESKWDVIHFNFGLHDLRHMEDGKRQVEPVDYETNLRSLVADLKKTGAKLIFGTTTPVPEGKLTPQRTFGDVATYNEIALKVMKENGVAIDDLHAAVTPNIAKLQNPNDVHFNAEGSAVLGKAVVKSINAAIGK
;
A
#
# COMPACT_ATOMS: atom_id res chain seq x y z
N MET A 1 63.28 -85.51 -40.34
CA MET A 1 63.38 -85.05 -39.04
C MET A 1 62.17 -84.06 -38.81
N LYS A 2 61.09 -84.59 -38.34
CA LYS A 2 59.81 -83.84 -38.25
C LYS A 2 59.40 -83.72 -36.78
N THR A 3 59.41 -82.54 -36.25
CA THR A 3 58.97 -82.26 -34.92
C THR A 3 57.43 -82.08 -34.84
N LEU A 4 56.78 -82.85 -34.02
CA LEU A 4 55.33 -82.85 -33.82
C LEU A 4 55.03 -81.90 -32.67
N SER A 5 54.33 -80.84 -32.96
CA SER A 5 53.85 -79.93 -31.91
C SER A 5 52.44 -80.32 -31.45
N LEU A 6 52.33 -80.53 -30.13
CA LEU A 6 51.10 -80.89 -29.44
C LEU A 6 50.36 -79.60 -29.02
N LEU A 7 49.15 -79.37 -29.56
CA LEU A 7 48.31 -78.25 -29.17
C LEU A 7 47.47 -78.69 -27.93
N LEU A 8 47.68 -77.95 -26.87
CA LEU A 8 46.83 -78.04 -25.64
C LEU A 8 45.71 -77.00 -25.68
N THR A 9 44.51 -77.46 -25.85
CA THR A 9 43.33 -76.57 -25.79
C THR A 9 42.87 -76.36 -24.33
N LEU A 10 43.03 -75.16 -23.79
CA LEU A 10 42.43 -74.75 -22.52
C LEU A 10 40.96 -74.32 -22.77
N ALA A 11 40.02 -75.01 -22.15
CA ALA A 11 38.62 -74.58 -22.09
C ALA A 11 38.48 -73.58 -20.96
N SER A 12 38.16 -72.32 -21.31
CA SER A 12 37.84 -71.27 -20.35
C SER A 12 36.35 -71.33 -19.94
N LEU A 13 36.12 -71.58 -18.68
CA LEU A 13 34.81 -71.58 -18.09
C LEU A 13 34.41 -70.14 -17.79
N SER A 14 33.43 -69.61 -18.53
CA SER A 14 32.92 -68.27 -18.34
C SER A 14 31.88 -68.28 -17.14
N LEU A 15 32.24 -67.70 -16.01
CA LEU A 15 31.27 -67.40 -14.94
C LEU A 15 30.37 -66.22 -15.39
N PHE A 16 29.08 -66.49 -15.54
CA PHE A 16 28.08 -65.43 -15.65
C PHE A 16 27.89 -64.80 -14.28
N ALA A 17 28.37 -63.56 -14.09
CA ALA A 17 27.99 -62.73 -12.95
C ALA A 17 26.62 -62.11 -13.25
N ALA A 18 25.61 -62.43 -12.44
CA ALA A 18 24.29 -61.83 -12.49
C ALA A 18 24.38 -60.36 -12.05
N ASP A 19 24.03 -59.45 -12.94
CA ASP A 19 23.89 -58.02 -12.64
C ASP A 19 22.76 -57.82 -11.59
N ALA A 20 23.11 -57.25 -10.42
CA ALA A 20 22.14 -56.79 -9.46
C ALA A 20 21.47 -55.49 -9.94
N PRO A 21 20.17 -55.26 -9.77
CA PRO A 21 19.50 -54.07 -10.24
C PRO A 21 20.04 -52.83 -9.49
N LYS A 22 20.54 -51.86 -10.25
CA LYS A 22 20.88 -50.51 -9.74
C LYS A 22 19.62 -49.82 -9.21
N VAL A 23 19.50 -49.69 -7.90
CA VAL A 23 18.50 -48.83 -7.25
C VAL A 23 18.87 -47.40 -7.60
N ALA A 24 17.98 -46.72 -8.34
CA ALA A 24 18.09 -45.28 -8.61
C ALA A 24 18.04 -44.48 -7.29
N PRO A 25 18.85 -43.41 -7.14
CA PRO A 25 18.79 -42.59 -5.94
C PRO A 25 17.40 -41.95 -5.82
N ALA A 26 16.76 -42.06 -4.67
CA ALA A 26 15.50 -41.44 -4.36
C ALA A 26 15.61 -39.92 -4.56
N GLU A 27 14.83 -39.40 -5.49
CA GLU A 27 14.70 -37.98 -5.76
C GLU A 27 14.12 -37.33 -4.49
N LYS A 28 14.93 -36.49 -3.81
CA LYS A 28 14.48 -35.70 -2.67
C LYS A 28 13.44 -34.71 -3.17
N VAL A 29 12.17 -35.07 -3.04
CA VAL A 29 11.06 -34.10 -3.21
C VAL A 29 11.26 -33.01 -2.18
N ALA A 30 11.77 -31.85 -2.64
CA ALA A 30 11.85 -30.65 -1.83
C ALA A 30 10.42 -30.20 -1.54
N VAL A 31 9.93 -30.49 -0.35
CA VAL A 31 8.68 -29.92 0.18
C VAL A 31 8.89 -28.42 0.24
N LYS A 32 8.35 -27.67 -0.75
CA LYS A 32 8.29 -26.21 -0.71
C LYS A 32 7.56 -25.81 0.58
N ALA A 33 8.30 -25.25 1.54
CA ALA A 33 7.72 -24.70 2.73
C ALA A 33 6.61 -23.70 2.32
N LYS A 34 5.37 -23.96 2.74
CA LYS A 34 4.25 -23.04 2.57
C LYS A 34 4.66 -21.71 3.17
N ALA A 35 4.74 -20.68 2.33
CA ALA A 35 4.95 -19.32 2.79
C ALA A 35 3.92 -19.02 3.89
N LYS A 36 4.38 -18.62 5.07
CA LYS A 36 3.48 -18.18 6.15
C LYS A 36 2.64 -17.04 5.62
N THR A 37 1.36 -17.26 5.39
CA THR A 37 0.42 -16.21 5.02
C THR A 37 0.42 -15.19 6.15
N LYS A 38 0.87 -13.97 5.85
CA LYS A 38 0.88 -12.86 6.81
C LYS A 38 -0.58 -12.64 7.26
N ALA A 39 -0.82 -12.56 8.57
CA ALA A 39 -2.15 -12.28 9.10
C ALA A 39 -2.74 -11.01 8.42
N PRO A 40 -4.05 -10.98 8.14
CA PRO A 40 -4.70 -9.81 7.56
C PRO A 40 -4.41 -8.55 8.38
N ASN A 41 -4.12 -7.44 7.71
CA ASN A 41 -3.86 -6.17 8.39
C ASN A 41 -5.16 -5.67 9.06
N PRO A 42 -5.21 -5.50 10.39
CA PRO A 42 -6.43 -5.10 11.09
C PRO A 42 -6.94 -3.70 10.67
N ALA A 43 -6.06 -2.82 10.19
CA ALA A 43 -6.49 -1.54 9.62
C ALA A 43 -7.39 -1.70 8.38
N MET A 44 -7.23 -2.79 7.64
CA MET A 44 -8.00 -3.12 6.43
C MET A 44 -9.29 -3.90 6.74
N ALA A 45 -9.47 -4.37 7.97
CA ALA A 45 -10.65 -5.11 8.35
C ALA A 45 -11.91 -4.21 8.28
N PRO A 46 -13.03 -4.72 7.74
CA PRO A 46 -14.31 -4.02 7.82
C PRO A 46 -14.73 -3.86 9.28
N ILE A 47 -15.55 -2.86 9.54
CA ILE A 47 -16.16 -2.64 10.86
C ILE A 47 -17.67 -2.85 10.76
N VAL A 48 -18.30 -3.11 11.90
CA VAL A 48 -19.76 -3.09 12.06
C VAL A 48 -20.15 -1.72 12.63
N ASP A 49 -21.16 -1.11 12.01
CA ASP A 49 -21.64 0.20 12.45
C ASP A 49 -22.36 0.14 13.82
N VAL A 50 -22.03 1.09 14.67
CA VAL A 50 -22.84 1.40 15.85
C VAL A 50 -23.93 2.37 15.42
N ALA A 51 -25.18 1.98 15.66
CA ALA A 51 -26.35 2.81 15.27
C ALA A 51 -26.29 4.21 15.89
N GLY A 52 -26.70 5.22 15.13
CA GLY A 52 -26.74 6.62 15.57
C GLY A 52 -25.40 7.37 15.55
N LEU A 53 -24.29 6.70 15.24
CA LEU A 53 -23.01 7.36 15.05
C LEU A 53 -22.78 7.76 13.58
N PRO A 54 -22.16 8.92 13.33
CA PRO A 54 -21.82 9.34 11.98
C PRO A 54 -20.85 8.35 11.30
N ARG A 55 -21.01 8.19 9.99
CA ARG A 55 -20.18 7.31 9.17
C ARG A 55 -19.09 8.10 8.47
N VAL A 56 -17.86 7.72 8.73
CA VAL A 56 -16.66 8.33 8.17
C VAL A 56 -15.98 7.35 7.22
N MET A 57 -15.63 7.78 6.00
CA MET A 57 -14.81 7.03 5.06
C MET A 57 -13.41 7.60 5.01
N LEU A 58 -12.39 6.75 5.20
CA LEU A 58 -10.99 7.06 4.95
C LEU A 58 -10.59 6.52 3.57
N ILE A 59 -10.16 7.41 2.67
CA ILE A 59 -9.61 7.08 1.36
C ILE A 59 -8.15 7.52 1.32
N GLY A 60 -7.24 6.62 0.99
CA GLY A 60 -5.82 6.96 0.86
C GLY A 60 -4.95 5.72 0.76
N ASP A 61 -3.66 5.95 0.69
CA ASP A 61 -2.62 4.96 0.47
C ASP A 61 -2.10 4.28 1.75
N SER A 62 -0.84 3.84 1.74
CA SER A 62 -0.19 3.17 2.87
C SER A 62 -0.02 4.08 4.09
N ILE A 63 0.08 5.40 3.90
CA ILE A 63 0.15 6.35 5.02
C ILE A 63 -1.18 6.33 5.77
N SER A 64 -2.29 6.36 5.03
CA SER A 64 -3.62 6.28 5.62
C SER A 64 -3.90 4.92 6.28
N ILE A 65 -3.36 3.83 5.74
CA ILE A 65 -3.40 2.53 6.42
C ILE A 65 -2.71 2.62 7.79
N GLY A 66 -1.56 3.30 7.86
CA GLY A 66 -0.78 3.48 9.08
C GLY A 66 -1.57 4.18 10.19
N TYR A 67 -2.28 5.27 9.89
CA TYR A 67 -3.05 6.01 10.90
C TYR A 67 -4.48 5.50 11.12
N THR A 68 -4.98 4.54 10.34
CA THR A 68 -6.37 4.06 10.46
C THR A 68 -6.70 3.54 11.86
N LEU A 69 -5.84 2.70 12.47
CA LEU A 69 -6.10 2.18 13.82
C LEU A 69 -6.07 3.26 14.91
N PRO A 70 -5.08 4.18 14.96
CA PRO A 70 -5.14 5.35 15.83
C PRO A 70 -6.44 6.15 15.69
N VAL A 71 -6.88 6.41 14.45
CA VAL A 71 -8.15 7.15 14.22
C VAL A 71 -9.36 6.39 14.75
N ARG A 72 -9.44 5.08 14.47
CA ARG A 72 -10.52 4.23 14.99
C ARG A 72 -10.58 4.23 16.53
N GLN A 73 -9.41 4.16 17.17
CA GLN A 73 -9.29 4.16 18.61
C GLN A 73 -9.79 5.48 19.23
N GLU A 74 -9.34 6.61 18.70
CA GLU A 74 -9.69 7.95 19.20
C GLU A 74 -11.17 8.34 18.96
N LEU A 75 -11.76 7.81 17.89
CA LEU A 75 -13.16 8.06 17.52
C LEU A 75 -14.11 6.93 17.99
N ALA A 76 -13.63 5.97 18.79
CA ALA A 76 -14.48 4.94 19.37
C ALA A 76 -15.65 5.55 20.15
N GLY A 77 -16.88 5.11 19.87
CA GLY A 77 -18.11 5.67 20.44
C GLY A 77 -18.49 7.08 19.95
N LYS A 78 -17.75 7.65 18.99
CA LYS A 78 -18.01 8.97 18.41
C LYS A 78 -18.34 8.93 16.93
N ALA A 79 -17.75 7.98 16.18
CA ALA A 79 -17.98 7.79 14.75
C ALA A 79 -17.69 6.34 14.33
N ASN A 80 -18.33 5.89 13.26
CA ASN A 80 -18.05 4.64 12.56
C ASN A 80 -16.98 4.90 11.49
N VAL A 81 -15.73 4.55 11.77
CA VAL A 81 -14.60 4.86 10.89
C VAL A 81 -14.31 3.71 9.96
N HIS A 82 -14.83 3.79 8.75
CA HIS A 82 -14.56 2.89 7.64
C HIS A 82 -13.30 3.29 6.88
N ARG A 83 -12.82 2.37 6.08
CA ARG A 83 -11.71 2.56 5.18
C ARG A 83 -11.97 1.80 3.88
N ILE A 84 -11.49 2.34 2.74
CA ILE A 84 -11.48 1.57 1.49
C ILE A 84 -10.72 0.25 1.66
N PRO A 85 -11.18 -0.85 1.02
CA PRO A 85 -10.60 -2.19 1.22
C PRO A 85 -9.28 -2.41 0.44
N ALA A 86 -8.63 -1.32 0.04
CA ALA A 86 -7.41 -1.35 -0.78
C ALA A 86 -6.44 -0.23 -0.35
N ASN A 87 -5.20 -0.29 -0.86
CA ASN A 87 -4.34 0.88 -0.94
C ASN A 87 -4.86 1.77 -2.07
N GLY A 88 -5.22 3.03 -1.77
CA GLY A 88 -5.81 3.97 -2.73
C GLY A 88 -4.88 4.33 -3.89
N GLY A 89 -3.56 4.25 -3.68
CA GLY A 89 -2.56 4.51 -4.71
C GLY A 89 -2.60 5.94 -5.26
N ALA A 90 -2.38 6.07 -6.56
CA ALA A 90 -2.40 7.35 -7.27
C ALA A 90 -3.83 7.78 -7.64
N THR A 91 -4.03 9.07 -7.95
CA THR A 91 -5.32 9.65 -8.37
C THR A 91 -5.98 8.91 -9.52
N LYS A 92 -5.21 8.41 -10.50
CA LYS A 92 -5.73 7.59 -11.60
C LYS A 92 -6.44 6.32 -11.10
N GLY A 93 -5.89 5.66 -10.08
CA GLY A 93 -6.54 4.53 -9.42
C GLY A 93 -7.78 4.97 -8.63
N GLY A 94 -7.73 6.14 -8.01
CA GLY A 94 -8.84 6.77 -7.31
C GLY A 94 -10.03 6.99 -8.21
N THR A 95 -9.86 7.67 -9.35
CA THR A 95 -10.93 7.92 -10.32
C THR A 95 -11.57 6.63 -10.85
N ALA A 96 -10.76 5.60 -11.09
CA ALA A 96 -11.24 4.32 -11.60
C ALA A 96 -12.05 3.49 -10.58
N ASN A 97 -11.81 3.67 -9.28
CA ASN A 97 -12.36 2.81 -8.24
C ASN A 97 -13.30 3.51 -7.26
N LEU A 98 -13.43 4.84 -7.34
CA LEU A 98 -14.15 5.63 -6.35
C LEU A 98 -15.59 5.13 -6.12
N ALA A 99 -16.34 4.92 -7.18
CA ALA A 99 -17.73 4.44 -7.10
C ALA A 99 -17.82 3.09 -6.36
N LYS A 100 -16.90 2.17 -6.67
CA LYS A 100 -16.82 0.87 -6.00
C LYS A 100 -16.48 1.01 -4.51
N TRP A 101 -15.60 1.95 -4.15
CA TRP A 101 -15.19 2.16 -2.76
C TRP A 101 -16.29 2.79 -1.92
N LEU A 102 -17.04 3.72 -2.49
CA LEU A 102 -18.13 4.39 -1.80
C LEU A 102 -19.36 3.47 -1.65
N GLY A 103 -19.60 2.59 -2.63
CA GLY A 103 -20.81 1.76 -2.67
C GLY A 103 -22.08 2.61 -2.67
N GLU A 104 -23.17 2.02 -2.21
CA GLU A 104 -24.48 2.70 -2.07
C GLU A 104 -24.68 3.33 -0.66
N SER A 105 -23.66 3.29 0.16
CA SER A 105 -23.74 3.77 1.53
C SER A 105 -23.74 5.30 1.60
N LYS A 106 -24.50 5.84 2.58
CA LYS A 106 -24.38 7.26 2.93
C LYS A 106 -23.15 7.47 3.81
N TRP A 107 -22.42 8.54 3.55
CA TRP A 107 -21.27 8.98 4.31
C TRP A 107 -21.53 10.37 4.88
N ASP A 108 -21.21 10.60 6.14
CA ASP A 108 -21.31 11.94 6.77
C ASP A 108 -20.04 12.74 6.54
N VAL A 109 -18.88 12.05 6.57
CA VAL A 109 -17.56 12.64 6.33
C VAL A 109 -16.73 11.70 5.43
N ILE A 110 -16.04 12.28 4.46
CA ILE A 110 -15.03 11.57 3.67
C ILE A 110 -13.70 12.31 3.83
N HIS A 111 -12.74 11.66 4.48
CA HIS A 111 -11.36 12.12 4.54
C HIS A 111 -10.55 11.39 3.49
N PHE A 112 -9.94 12.13 2.56
CA PHE A 112 -9.22 11.52 1.44
C PHE A 112 -7.87 12.18 1.21
N ASN A 113 -6.91 11.36 0.74
CA ASN A 113 -5.54 11.78 0.41
C ASN A 113 -5.08 11.11 -0.87
N PHE A 114 -4.41 11.86 -1.73
CA PHE A 114 -3.67 11.41 -2.91
C PHE A 114 -2.46 12.33 -3.12
N GLY A 115 -1.42 11.82 -3.79
CA GLY A 115 -0.22 12.58 -4.15
C GLY A 115 1.06 11.75 -4.03
N LEU A 116 1.25 11.04 -2.93
CA LEU A 116 2.49 10.29 -2.66
C LEU A 116 2.80 9.20 -3.71
N HIS A 117 1.75 8.60 -4.30
CA HIS A 117 1.89 7.66 -5.41
C HIS A 117 1.97 8.37 -6.75
N ASP A 118 1.29 9.50 -6.90
CA ASP A 118 1.27 10.28 -8.14
C ASP A 118 2.67 10.79 -8.48
N LEU A 119 3.38 11.35 -7.49
CA LEU A 119 4.73 11.90 -7.64
C LEU A 119 5.85 10.84 -7.74
N ARG A 120 5.51 9.54 -7.64
CA ARG A 120 6.49 8.46 -7.74
C ARG A 120 7.06 8.37 -9.16
N HIS A 121 8.39 8.24 -9.28
CA HIS A 121 9.04 8.01 -10.56
C HIS A 121 8.87 6.56 -11.02
N MET A 122 8.53 6.40 -12.27
CA MET A 122 8.45 5.13 -12.97
C MET A 122 9.81 4.78 -13.61
N GLU A 123 9.94 3.59 -14.18
CA GLU A 123 11.19 3.12 -14.79
C GLU A 123 11.67 4.00 -15.96
N ASP A 124 10.72 4.64 -16.66
CA ASP A 124 11.00 5.59 -17.75
C ASP A 124 11.40 6.99 -17.26
N GLY A 125 11.54 7.19 -15.95
CA GLY A 125 11.90 8.44 -15.30
C GLY A 125 10.77 9.45 -15.18
N LYS A 126 9.58 9.19 -15.74
CA LYS A 126 8.39 10.05 -15.58
C LYS A 126 7.73 9.80 -14.23
N ARG A 127 6.95 10.77 -13.76
CA ARG A 127 6.09 10.56 -12.61
C ARG A 127 4.93 9.63 -12.96
N GLN A 128 4.44 8.87 -12.00
CA GLN A 128 3.31 7.95 -12.21
C GLN A 128 2.06 8.70 -12.69
N VAL A 129 1.88 9.92 -12.22
CA VAL A 129 0.86 10.87 -12.70
C VAL A 129 1.52 12.25 -12.71
N GLU A 130 1.66 12.85 -13.88
CA GLU A 130 2.26 14.17 -14.03
C GLU A 130 1.36 15.26 -13.39
N PRO A 131 1.93 16.42 -12.98
CA PRO A 131 1.19 17.46 -12.26
C PRO A 131 -0.11 17.92 -12.92
N VAL A 132 -0.13 18.04 -14.25
CA VAL A 132 -1.34 18.44 -15.02
C VAL A 132 -2.44 17.38 -14.93
N ASP A 133 -2.06 16.11 -15.05
CA ASP A 133 -3.01 15.00 -14.92
C ASP A 133 -3.47 14.83 -13.47
N TYR A 134 -2.59 15.08 -12.50
CA TYR A 134 -2.93 15.08 -11.08
C TYR A 134 -4.01 16.12 -10.76
N GLU A 135 -3.87 17.36 -11.26
CA GLU A 135 -4.91 18.39 -11.11
C GLU A 135 -6.23 17.93 -11.73
N THR A 136 -6.19 17.43 -12.96
CA THR A 136 -7.39 16.93 -13.68
C THR A 136 -8.08 15.81 -12.90
N ASN A 137 -7.32 14.83 -12.43
CA ASN A 137 -7.85 13.71 -11.65
C ASN A 137 -8.44 14.16 -10.31
N LEU A 138 -7.77 15.08 -9.60
CA LEU A 138 -8.30 15.62 -8.34
C LEU A 138 -9.62 16.35 -8.55
N ARG A 139 -9.75 17.14 -9.60
CA ARG A 139 -11.01 17.82 -9.94
C ARG A 139 -12.13 16.84 -10.18
N SER A 140 -11.86 15.77 -10.93
CA SER A 140 -12.82 14.69 -11.15
C SER A 140 -13.22 14.00 -9.85
N LEU A 141 -12.24 13.61 -9.03
CA LEU A 141 -12.48 12.98 -7.72
C LEU A 141 -13.33 13.86 -6.80
N VAL A 142 -13.01 15.15 -6.69
CA VAL A 142 -13.77 16.10 -5.86
C VAL A 142 -15.20 16.27 -6.38
N ALA A 143 -15.38 16.37 -7.70
CA ALA A 143 -16.70 16.48 -8.29
C ALA A 143 -17.58 15.25 -7.97
N ASP A 144 -17.01 14.05 -8.05
CA ASP A 144 -17.74 12.81 -7.72
C ASP A 144 -17.97 12.66 -6.21
N LEU A 145 -16.98 13.00 -5.37
CA LEU A 145 -17.14 12.98 -3.92
C LEU A 145 -18.22 13.96 -3.44
N LYS A 146 -18.34 15.13 -4.04
CA LYS A 146 -19.40 16.12 -3.71
C LYS A 146 -20.81 15.59 -3.97
N LYS A 147 -21.00 14.68 -4.93
CA LYS A 147 -22.29 14.04 -5.21
C LYS A 147 -22.80 13.17 -4.05
N THR A 148 -21.90 12.73 -3.15
CA THR A 148 -22.29 11.95 -1.96
C THR A 148 -23.03 12.78 -0.91
N GLY A 149 -22.91 14.11 -0.93
CA GLY A 149 -23.40 15.00 0.11
C GLY A 149 -22.60 14.98 1.41
N ALA A 150 -21.53 14.17 1.49
CA ALA A 150 -20.65 14.11 2.66
C ALA A 150 -19.82 15.40 2.82
N LYS A 151 -19.43 15.72 4.05
CA LYS A 151 -18.42 16.73 4.32
C LYS A 151 -17.05 16.18 3.89
N LEU A 152 -16.37 16.90 3.00
CA LEU A 152 -15.10 16.47 2.43
C LEU A 152 -13.93 17.11 3.16
N ILE A 153 -12.89 16.29 3.43
CA ILE A 153 -11.64 16.72 4.04
C ILE A 153 -10.50 16.14 3.21
N PHE A 154 -9.61 16.98 2.70
CA PHE A 154 -8.41 16.53 2.00
C PHE A 154 -7.19 16.57 2.94
N GLY A 155 -6.53 15.43 3.11
CA GLY A 155 -5.23 15.34 3.78
C GLY A 155 -4.10 15.65 2.83
N THR A 156 -3.24 16.64 3.15
CA THR A 156 -2.06 16.96 2.33
C THR A 156 -1.09 15.78 2.26
N THR A 157 -0.34 15.67 1.16
CA THR A 157 0.71 14.66 1.00
C THR A 157 1.84 14.93 2.00
N THR A 158 2.20 13.89 2.77
CA THR A 158 3.25 13.95 3.79
C THR A 158 4.65 14.10 3.18
N PRO A 159 5.66 14.55 3.95
CA PRO A 159 7.02 14.74 3.45
C PRO A 159 7.63 13.49 2.85
N VAL A 160 8.34 13.67 1.75
CA VAL A 160 9.26 12.69 1.16
C VAL A 160 10.67 13.03 1.65
N PRO A 161 11.42 12.09 2.26
CA PRO A 161 12.77 12.37 2.72
C PRO A 161 13.75 12.61 1.56
N GLU A 162 14.80 13.35 1.81
CA GLU A 162 15.93 13.45 0.88
C GLU A 162 16.63 12.10 0.72
N GLY A 163 17.24 11.88 -0.44
CA GLY A 163 18.06 10.70 -0.72
C GLY A 163 17.42 9.71 -1.69
N LYS A 164 18.04 8.54 -1.78
CA LYS A 164 17.60 7.49 -2.72
C LYS A 164 16.49 6.65 -2.11
N LEU A 165 15.33 6.72 -2.70
CA LEU A 165 14.15 5.93 -2.32
C LEU A 165 13.86 4.81 -3.33
N THR A 166 13.19 3.76 -2.87
CA THR A 166 12.66 2.69 -3.72
C THR A 166 11.18 2.45 -3.35
N PRO A 167 10.23 2.74 -4.24
CA PRO A 167 10.39 3.44 -5.52
C PRO A 167 10.85 4.89 -5.38
N GLN A 168 11.53 5.40 -6.42
CA GLN A 168 12.12 6.74 -6.41
C GLN A 168 11.05 7.82 -6.30
N ARG A 169 11.36 8.87 -5.52
CA ARG A 169 10.62 10.12 -5.39
C ARG A 169 11.61 11.27 -5.24
N THR A 170 11.24 12.45 -5.71
CA THR A 170 12.04 13.67 -5.56
C THR A 170 11.53 14.47 -4.36
N PHE A 171 12.41 14.86 -3.48
CA PHE A 171 12.09 15.62 -2.26
C PHE A 171 11.23 16.87 -2.54
N GLY A 172 11.59 17.67 -3.54
CA GLY A 172 10.88 18.91 -3.88
C GLY A 172 9.48 18.72 -4.53
N ASP A 173 9.17 17.53 -5.04
CA ASP A 173 7.91 17.28 -5.74
C ASP A 173 6.69 17.41 -4.84
N VAL A 174 6.83 17.11 -3.55
CA VAL A 174 5.71 17.21 -2.59
C VAL A 174 5.12 18.61 -2.54
N ALA A 175 5.97 19.66 -2.58
CA ALA A 175 5.51 21.03 -2.57
C ALA A 175 4.60 21.32 -3.78
N THR A 176 5.04 20.94 -4.99
CA THR A 176 4.26 21.12 -6.23
C THR A 176 2.91 20.40 -6.16
N TYR A 177 2.89 19.13 -5.73
CA TYR A 177 1.64 18.35 -5.66
C TYR A 177 0.70 18.88 -4.59
N ASN A 178 1.21 19.29 -3.43
CA ASN A 178 0.40 19.92 -2.39
C ASN A 178 -0.16 21.27 -2.83
N GLU A 179 0.62 22.10 -3.52
CA GLU A 179 0.16 23.39 -4.06
C GLU A 179 -1.03 23.19 -5.01
N ILE A 180 -0.91 22.26 -5.96
CA ILE A 180 -2.01 21.91 -6.87
C ILE A 180 -3.25 21.43 -6.10
N ALA A 181 -3.05 20.54 -5.14
CA ALA A 181 -4.16 20.01 -4.35
C ALA A 181 -4.85 21.13 -3.55
N LEU A 182 -4.09 21.97 -2.86
CA LEU A 182 -4.63 23.08 -2.08
C LEU A 182 -5.43 24.06 -2.95
N LYS A 183 -4.96 24.36 -4.16
CA LYS A 183 -5.69 25.17 -5.15
C LYS A 183 -7.05 24.53 -5.47
N VAL A 184 -7.04 23.25 -5.88
CA VAL A 184 -8.27 22.52 -6.24
C VAL A 184 -9.24 22.46 -5.05
N MET A 185 -8.76 22.17 -3.84
CA MET A 185 -9.60 22.08 -2.65
C MET A 185 -10.21 23.43 -2.28
N LYS A 186 -9.41 24.52 -2.32
CA LYS A 186 -9.90 25.88 -2.06
C LYS A 186 -10.99 26.29 -3.04
N GLU A 187 -10.81 26.06 -4.34
CA GLU A 187 -11.80 26.37 -5.37
C GLU A 187 -13.10 25.60 -5.18
N ASN A 188 -13.07 24.44 -4.53
CA ASN A 188 -14.21 23.58 -4.31
C ASN A 188 -14.81 23.66 -2.90
N GLY A 189 -14.25 24.47 -2.01
CA GLY A 189 -14.70 24.58 -0.63
C GLY A 189 -14.49 23.31 0.21
N VAL A 190 -13.46 22.52 -0.14
CA VAL A 190 -13.08 21.31 0.61
C VAL A 190 -12.18 21.69 1.77
N ALA A 191 -12.46 21.16 2.96
CA ALA A 191 -11.64 21.39 4.15
C ALA A 191 -10.25 20.73 3.99
N ILE A 192 -9.22 21.36 4.59
CA ILE A 192 -7.85 20.85 4.55
C ILE A 192 -7.45 20.31 5.91
N ASP A 193 -6.88 19.12 5.91
CA ASP A 193 -6.11 18.53 7.00
C ASP A 193 -4.63 18.55 6.60
N ASP A 194 -3.86 19.48 7.14
CA ASP A 194 -2.45 19.64 6.76
C ASP A 194 -1.57 18.60 7.45
N LEU A 195 -1.62 17.37 6.92
CA LEU A 195 -0.81 16.25 7.40
C LEU A 195 0.68 16.47 7.19
N HIS A 196 1.06 17.26 6.15
CA HIS A 196 2.45 17.63 5.92
C HIS A 196 2.99 18.47 7.08
N ALA A 197 2.30 19.55 7.43
CA ALA A 197 2.69 20.40 8.54
C ALA A 197 2.64 19.70 9.88
N ALA A 198 1.70 18.76 10.08
CA ALA A 198 1.55 18.03 11.34
C ALA A 198 2.80 17.22 11.74
N VAL A 199 3.56 16.71 10.78
CA VAL A 199 4.73 15.86 11.04
C VAL A 199 6.07 16.55 10.79
N THR A 200 6.12 17.60 9.97
CA THR A 200 7.36 18.29 9.57
C THR A 200 8.23 18.72 10.76
N PRO A 201 7.70 19.30 11.86
CA PRO A 201 8.56 19.77 12.96
C PRO A 201 9.36 18.67 13.64
N ASN A 202 8.92 17.42 13.58
CA ASN A 202 9.55 16.28 14.22
C ASN A 202 9.82 15.12 13.24
N ILE A 203 9.96 15.43 11.94
CA ILE A 203 10.00 14.42 10.88
C ILE A 203 11.09 13.36 11.11
N ALA A 204 12.28 13.76 11.55
CA ALA A 204 13.40 12.86 11.81
C ALA A 204 13.09 11.78 12.87
N LYS A 205 12.17 12.07 13.81
CA LYS A 205 11.74 11.14 14.86
C LYS A 205 10.55 10.29 14.41
N LEU A 206 9.69 10.83 13.56
CA LEU A 206 8.39 10.26 13.22
C LEU A 206 8.42 9.40 11.96
N GLN A 207 9.29 9.73 10.99
CA GLN A 207 9.40 9.00 9.73
C GLN A 207 10.51 7.94 9.81
N ASN A 208 10.30 6.81 9.14
CA ASN A 208 11.32 5.78 9.05
C ASN A 208 12.51 6.26 8.19
N PRO A 209 13.75 5.95 8.55
CA PRO A 209 14.92 6.34 7.76
C PRO A 209 14.85 5.82 6.32
N ASN A 210 15.13 6.70 5.36
CA ASN A 210 15.11 6.38 3.91
C ASN A 210 13.78 5.77 3.42
N ASP A 211 12.67 6.11 4.05
CA ASP A 211 11.35 5.62 3.73
C ASP A 211 10.30 6.74 3.84
N VAL A 212 9.27 6.69 3.03
CA VAL A 212 8.14 7.62 3.08
C VAL A 212 7.17 7.32 4.22
N HIS A 213 7.25 6.11 4.79
CA HIS A 213 6.35 5.65 5.84
C HIS A 213 6.77 6.15 7.22
N PHE A 214 5.80 6.18 8.10
CA PHE A 214 5.95 6.63 9.49
C PHE A 214 6.05 5.43 10.43
N ASN A 215 6.79 5.61 11.53
CA ASN A 215 6.77 4.68 12.65
C ASN A 215 5.43 4.79 13.43
N ALA A 216 5.30 4.03 14.50
CA ALA A 216 4.06 4.01 15.30
C ALA A 216 3.72 5.39 15.89
N GLU A 217 4.73 6.15 16.35
CA GLU A 217 4.54 7.49 16.90
C GLU A 217 4.11 8.47 15.81
N GLY A 218 4.75 8.44 14.63
CA GLY A 218 4.37 9.26 13.48
C GLY A 218 2.96 8.96 12.99
N SER A 219 2.58 7.67 12.92
CA SER A 219 1.22 7.26 12.60
C SER A 219 0.20 7.76 13.61
N ALA A 220 0.55 7.81 14.91
CA ALA A 220 -0.31 8.37 15.95
C ALA A 220 -0.46 9.88 15.82
N VAL A 221 0.63 10.61 15.48
CA VAL A 221 0.56 12.06 15.23
C VAL A 221 -0.35 12.38 14.05
N LEU A 222 -0.19 11.66 12.93
CA LEU A 222 -1.08 11.79 11.76
C LEU A 222 -2.53 11.45 12.13
N GLY A 223 -2.75 10.37 12.88
CA GLY A 223 -4.07 9.97 13.36
C GLY A 223 -4.76 11.07 14.18
N LYS A 224 -4.03 11.77 15.05
CA LYS A 224 -4.57 12.90 15.84
C LYS A 224 -4.98 14.08 14.96
N ALA A 225 -4.23 14.41 13.91
CA ALA A 225 -4.59 15.45 12.95
C ALA A 225 -5.90 15.08 12.22
N VAL A 226 -5.99 13.84 11.72
CA VAL A 226 -7.19 13.31 11.06
C VAL A 226 -8.39 13.32 12.02
N VAL A 227 -8.23 12.91 13.26
CA VAL A 227 -9.30 12.96 14.28
C VAL A 227 -9.77 14.39 14.53
N LYS A 228 -8.85 15.36 14.64
CA LYS A 228 -9.19 16.77 14.83
C LYS A 228 -10.03 17.29 13.67
N SER A 229 -9.66 17.01 12.45
CA SER A 229 -10.38 17.46 11.25
C SER A 229 -11.76 16.79 11.13
N ILE A 230 -11.86 15.49 11.45
CA ILE A 230 -13.13 14.75 11.46
C ILE A 230 -14.05 15.31 12.56
N ASN A 231 -13.56 15.53 13.79
CA ASN A 231 -14.35 16.11 14.89
C ASN A 231 -14.91 17.48 14.51
N ALA A 232 -14.11 18.35 13.91
CA ALA A 232 -14.58 19.64 13.39
C ALA A 232 -15.69 19.47 12.34
N ALA A 233 -15.59 18.46 11.47
CA ALA A 233 -16.60 18.19 10.47
C ALA A 233 -17.91 17.65 11.07
N ILE A 234 -17.88 16.81 12.12
CA ILE A 234 -19.09 16.25 12.75
C ILE A 234 -19.66 17.14 13.85
N GLY A 235 -19.04 18.30 14.15
CA GLY A 235 -19.51 19.27 15.14
C GLY A 235 -19.24 18.84 16.58
N LYS A 236 -18.10 18.20 16.85
CA LYS A 236 -17.66 17.74 18.17
C LYS A 236 -16.33 18.35 18.57
#